data_0e7113dec23151157bf20d3b509b4859
#
_entry.id   0e7113dec23151157bf20d3b509b4859
#
_cell.length_a   1.000
_cell.length_b   1.000
_cell.length_c   1.000
_cell.angle_alpha   90.00
_cell.angle_beta   90.00
_cell.angle_gamma   90.00
#
_symmetry.space_group_name_H-M   'P 1'
#
loop_
_entity.id
_entity.type
_entity.pdbx_description
1 polymer ?
#
loop_
_entity_poly.entity_id
_entity_poly.type
_entity_poly.pdbx_seq_one_letter_code
_entity_poly.pdbx_strand_id
1 'polypeptide(L)'
;MEQKWWHNAVIYQVYPKSFKDSNDDGIGDLKGITSKLDYLEKLGITAIWLSPVYKSPMDDNGYDISDYEDIASIFGTMEDMEELIAEGHKRKIKIIMDLVVNHTSDEHAWFIEARENPDSPKRDFYIWRDEPNGIISAFSGSAWEFDDASGQYYLHNFSKKQPDLNWENEELRHQIYDMMNFWIDKGIGGFRMDVIDMIGKIPDQEIISNGPMLHPYLKEMNQATFGDKDLLTVGETWGATPEIAKQYSNPKNQELSMVFQFEHIGLQYQPGQPKWHYAKELDVPKLKEIFTKWQTELGEEEGWNSLFWNNHDLPRIVSTWGDDGNYRVKSAKALAILLHLMKGTPYIYQGEEIGMTNYPFKSLEDVEDIESINYAHEALEKGVPLEVIMDQIRHIGRDNARTPMQWNDEAEAGFTTGRPWLAVNPNYKEINVEAALADPDSIFYTYQALIALRKEHPWLVTADYELVDAADKVFAYKRVEGEQAYLVVVNLSSQEQDLPLVNGVEEVLIANTKVEQVLESGKLAPWDAFCVKLA
;
A
#
# COMPACT_ATOMS: atom_id res chain seq x y z
N MET A 1 -20.95 -14.95 7.44
CA MET A 1 -20.71 -14.04 6.26
C MET A 1 -20.61 -14.87 4.98
N GLU A 2 -21.18 -14.40 3.88
CA GLU A 2 -20.94 -15.02 2.58
C GLU A 2 -19.48 -14.84 2.18
N GLN A 3 -18.77 -15.93 1.93
CA GLN A 3 -17.34 -15.86 1.57
C GLN A 3 -17.19 -15.28 0.17
N LYS A 4 -16.40 -14.21 0.07
CA LYS A 4 -16.03 -13.55 -1.19
C LYS A 4 -14.62 -13.99 -1.62
N TRP A 5 -14.32 -13.84 -2.91
CA TRP A 5 -13.02 -14.26 -3.45
C TRP A 5 -11.83 -13.56 -2.79
N TRP A 6 -12.01 -12.33 -2.33
CA TRP A 6 -10.92 -11.57 -1.69
C TRP A 6 -10.61 -11.97 -0.25
N HIS A 7 -11.46 -12.77 0.42
CA HIS A 7 -11.19 -13.21 1.78
C HIS A 7 -9.96 -14.11 1.88
N ASN A 8 -9.73 -14.98 0.90
CA ASN A 8 -8.54 -15.82 0.85
C ASN A 8 -7.54 -15.41 -0.23
N ALA A 9 -7.74 -14.26 -0.86
CA ALA A 9 -6.82 -13.70 -1.84
C ALA A 9 -5.54 -13.17 -1.20
N VAL A 10 -4.50 -13.06 -2.01
CA VAL A 10 -3.30 -12.27 -1.74
C VAL A 10 -3.10 -11.33 -2.93
N ILE A 11 -2.95 -10.04 -2.65
CA ILE A 11 -2.87 -9.00 -3.66
C ILE A 11 -1.45 -8.46 -3.71
N TYR A 12 -0.92 -8.31 -4.92
CA TYR A 12 0.42 -7.80 -5.18
C TYR A 12 0.31 -6.40 -5.77
N GLN A 13 0.93 -5.40 -5.12
CA GLN A 13 0.98 -4.05 -5.67
C GLN A 13 2.14 -3.91 -6.65
N VAL A 14 1.82 -3.48 -7.87
CA VAL A 14 2.77 -3.07 -8.89
C VAL A 14 2.81 -1.54 -8.96
N TYR A 15 4.02 -1.00 -8.81
CA TYR A 15 4.32 0.40 -9.12
C TYR A 15 4.83 0.46 -10.57
N PRO A 16 4.00 0.88 -11.55
CA PRO A 16 4.27 0.64 -12.96
C PRO A 16 5.57 1.23 -13.46
N LYS A 17 5.90 2.44 -13.01
CA LYS A 17 7.09 3.18 -13.42
C LYS A 17 8.40 2.47 -13.11
N SER A 18 8.38 1.57 -12.11
CA SER A 18 9.56 0.89 -11.57
C SER A 18 9.50 -0.63 -11.61
N PHE A 19 8.55 -1.24 -12.32
CA PHE A 19 8.43 -2.70 -12.31
C PHE A 19 9.25 -3.35 -13.41
N LYS A 20 8.99 -3.05 -14.68
CA LYS A 20 9.76 -3.55 -15.84
C LYS A 20 9.58 -2.65 -17.03
N ASP A 21 10.68 -2.19 -17.59
CA ASP A 21 10.74 -1.45 -18.84
C ASP A 21 10.82 -2.42 -20.03
N SER A 22 9.93 -2.26 -21.01
CA SER A 22 9.88 -3.09 -22.20
C SER A 22 10.41 -2.42 -23.48
N ASN A 23 10.63 -1.11 -23.44
CA ASN A 23 11.01 -0.31 -24.63
C ASN A 23 12.31 0.50 -24.47
N ASP A 24 13.06 0.23 -23.42
CA ASP A 24 14.39 0.79 -23.15
C ASP A 24 14.44 2.31 -22.93
N ASP A 25 13.32 2.91 -22.53
CA ASP A 25 13.25 4.35 -22.21
C ASP A 25 13.60 4.66 -20.73
N GLY A 26 13.86 3.64 -19.94
CA GLY A 26 14.20 3.76 -18.51
C GLY A 26 12.99 3.83 -17.58
N ILE A 27 11.79 3.72 -18.12
CA ILE A 27 10.52 3.79 -17.39
C ILE A 27 9.78 2.47 -17.55
N GLY A 28 9.32 1.89 -16.42
CA GLY A 28 8.47 0.70 -16.46
C GLY A 28 7.14 0.96 -17.18
N ASP A 29 6.56 -0.07 -17.77
CA ASP A 29 5.38 0.04 -18.62
C ASP A 29 4.46 -1.17 -18.55
N LEU A 30 3.28 -1.06 -19.17
CA LEU A 30 2.25 -2.11 -19.16
C LEU A 30 2.71 -3.41 -19.83
N LYS A 31 3.42 -3.32 -20.95
CA LYS A 31 3.98 -4.51 -21.62
C LYS A 31 5.03 -5.20 -20.75
N GLY A 32 5.81 -4.44 -20.01
CA GLY A 32 6.76 -4.95 -19.03
C GLY A 32 6.05 -5.73 -17.92
N ILE A 33 4.94 -5.23 -17.40
CA ILE A 33 4.13 -5.93 -16.41
C ILE A 33 3.58 -7.23 -16.99
N THR A 34 3.00 -7.18 -18.18
CA THR A 34 2.48 -8.36 -18.88
C THR A 34 3.56 -9.43 -19.06
N SER A 35 4.80 -9.04 -19.37
CA SER A 35 5.94 -9.95 -19.52
C SER A 35 6.33 -10.66 -18.21
N LYS A 36 5.90 -10.19 -17.08
CA LYS A 36 6.22 -10.73 -15.74
C LYS A 36 5.03 -11.45 -15.06
N LEU A 37 3.92 -11.62 -15.75
CA LEU A 37 2.75 -12.30 -15.18
C LEU A 37 3.04 -13.77 -14.82
N ASP A 38 3.91 -14.46 -15.55
CA ASP A 38 4.29 -15.85 -15.21
C ASP A 38 5.07 -15.91 -13.89
N TYR A 39 5.90 -14.90 -13.60
CA TYR A 39 6.57 -14.75 -12.30
C TYR A 39 5.55 -14.55 -11.18
N LEU A 40 4.58 -13.67 -11.36
CA LEU A 40 3.53 -13.40 -10.38
C LEU A 40 2.58 -14.59 -10.19
N GLU A 41 2.27 -15.33 -11.26
CA GLU A 41 1.54 -16.59 -11.18
C GLU A 41 2.30 -17.64 -10.36
N LYS A 42 3.62 -17.74 -10.56
CA LYS A 42 4.49 -18.63 -9.77
C LYS A 42 4.49 -18.29 -8.29
N LEU A 43 4.51 -16.98 -7.95
CA LEU A 43 4.37 -16.54 -6.57
C LEU A 43 3.03 -16.98 -5.97
N GLY A 44 1.98 -17.02 -6.80
CA GLY A 44 0.66 -17.53 -6.44
C GLY A 44 -0.39 -16.47 -6.15
N ILE A 45 -0.12 -15.18 -6.42
CA ILE A 45 -1.03 -14.08 -6.15
C ILE A 45 -2.37 -14.21 -6.89
N THR A 46 -3.41 -13.60 -6.32
CA THR A 46 -4.78 -13.65 -6.84
C THR A 46 -5.14 -12.42 -7.65
N ALA A 47 -4.53 -11.28 -7.32
CA ALA A 47 -4.79 -10.01 -7.99
C ALA A 47 -3.56 -9.10 -7.93
N ILE A 48 -3.49 -8.17 -8.88
CA ILE A 48 -2.52 -7.08 -8.92
C ILE A 48 -3.27 -5.79 -8.62
N TRP A 49 -2.83 -5.04 -7.62
CA TRP A 49 -3.16 -3.64 -7.50
C TRP A 49 -2.15 -2.85 -8.32
N LEU A 50 -2.63 -2.19 -9.35
CA LEU A 50 -1.84 -1.37 -10.26
C LEU A 50 -1.94 0.09 -9.83
N SER A 51 -0.84 0.70 -9.40
CA SER A 51 -0.79 2.15 -9.17
C SER A 51 -1.14 2.90 -10.46
N PRO A 52 -1.55 4.19 -10.41
CA PRO A 52 -2.20 4.84 -11.55
C PRO A 52 -1.39 4.78 -12.85
N VAL A 53 -2.06 4.42 -13.94
CA VAL A 53 -1.53 4.40 -15.30
C VAL A 53 -2.26 5.35 -16.24
N TYR A 54 -3.22 6.09 -15.72
CA TYR A 54 -3.98 7.06 -16.48
C TYR A 54 -3.09 8.20 -17.01
N LYS A 55 -3.58 8.91 -18.02
CA LYS A 55 -2.91 10.08 -18.56
C LYS A 55 -2.65 11.11 -17.44
N SER A 56 -1.41 11.53 -17.32
CA SER A 56 -0.91 12.37 -16.23
C SER A 56 0.35 13.14 -16.65
N PRO A 57 0.52 14.39 -16.19
CA PRO A 57 1.80 15.11 -16.31
C PRO A 57 2.89 14.59 -15.36
N MET A 58 2.59 13.68 -14.44
CA MET A 58 3.52 13.03 -13.50
C MET A 58 4.15 13.96 -12.45
N ASP A 59 3.44 14.98 -12.03
CA ASP A 59 3.87 15.83 -10.90
C ASP A 59 3.98 15.03 -9.59
N ASP A 60 3.01 14.15 -9.34
CA ASP A 60 3.00 13.18 -8.23
C ASP A 60 2.97 11.73 -8.75
N ASN A 61 3.80 11.45 -9.74
CA ASN A 61 4.02 10.11 -10.31
C ASN A 61 2.73 9.35 -10.68
N GLY A 62 1.76 10.05 -11.27
CA GLY A 62 0.51 9.47 -11.75
C GLY A 62 -0.70 9.74 -10.87
N TYR A 63 -0.53 10.19 -9.65
CA TYR A 63 -1.64 10.59 -8.76
C TYR A 63 -2.21 11.98 -9.07
N ASP A 64 -1.71 12.64 -10.10
CA ASP A 64 -2.22 13.85 -10.74
C ASP A 64 -2.79 13.47 -12.11
N ILE A 65 -4.08 13.14 -12.17
CA ILE A 65 -4.71 12.56 -13.36
C ILE A 65 -5.29 13.65 -14.25
N SER A 66 -4.87 13.69 -15.52
CA SER A 66 -5.38 14.63 -16.53
C SER A 66 -6.48 14.05 -17.43
N ASP A 67 -6.58 12.73 -17.54
CA ASP A 67 -7.66 12.02 -18.23
C ASP A 67 -7.83 10.62 -17.62
N TYR A 68 -9.00 10.37 -17.02
CA TYR A 68 -9.30 9.09 -16.36
C TYR A 68 -9.57 7.93 -17.33
N GLU A 69 -9.91 8.20 -18.57
CA GLU A 69 -10.32 7.20 -19.56
C GLU A 69 -9.26 6.95 -20.65
N ASP A 70 -8.05 7.41 -20.42
CA ASP A 70 -6.90 7.20 -21.30
C ASP A 70 -5.65 6.79 -20.51
N ILE A 71 -4.72 6.14 -21.19
CA ILE A 71 -3.47 5.65 -20.62
C ILE A 71 -2.34 6.66 -20.89
N ALA A 72 -1.50 6.92 -19.88
CA ALA A 72 -0.30 7.73 -20.06
C ALA A 72 0.63 7.08 -21.08
N SER A 73 1.09 7.84 -22.07
CA SER A 73 1.93 7.34 -23.17
C SER A 73 3.24 6.70 -22.69
N ILE A 74 3.75 7.14 -21.52
CA ILE A 74 4.95 6.52 -20.91
C ILE A 74 4.70 5.07 -20.47
N PHE A 75 3.45 4.68 -20.20
CA PHE A 75 3.11 3.33 -19.81
C PHE A 75 2.59 2.46 -20.96
N GLY A 76 2.22 3.06 -22.08
CA GLY A 76 1.71 2.35 -23.23
C GLY A 76 0.39 2.91 -23.76
N THR A 77 -0.44 2.03 -24.27
CA THR A 77 -1.73 2.33 -24.90
C THR A 77 -2.90 1.67 -24.18
N MET A 78 -4.12 2.00 -24.58
CA MET A 78 -5.33 1.32 -24.11
C MET A 78 -5.30 -0.17 -24.47
N GLU A 79 -4.81 -0.51 -25.66
CA GLU A 79 -4.65 -1.90 -26.09
C GLU A 79 -3.67 -2.67 -25.19
N ASP A 80 -2.58 -2.04 -24.74
CA ASP A 80 -1.64 -2.64 -23.80
C ASP A 80 -2.30 -2.91 -22.44
N MET A 81 -3.18 -2.03 -21.99
CA MET A 81 -3.96 -2.22 -20.75
C MET A 81 -4.98 -3.34 -20.89
N GLU A 82 -5.70 -3.39 -22.00
CA GLU A 82 -6.66 -4.46 -22.31
C GLU A 82 -5.94 -5.83 -22.41
N GLU A 83 -4.75 -5.87 -23.00
CA GLU A 83 -3.91 -7.07 -23.02
C GLU A 83 -3.51 -7.52 -21.61
N LEU A 84 -3.09 -6.61 -20.74
CA LEU A 84 -2.75 -6.91 -19.35
C LEU A 84 -3.95 -7.54 -18.62
N ILE A 85 -5.14 -6.97 -18.77
CA ILE A 85 -6.37 -7.50 -18.18
C ILE A 85 -6.65 -8.92 -18.71
N ALA A 86 -6.56 -9.13 -20.01
CA ALA A 86 -6.82 -10.42 -20.65
C ALA A 86 -5.80 -11.49 -20.25
N GLU A 87 -4.52 -11.17 -20.26
CA GLU A 87 -3.44 -12.09 -19.87
C GLU A 87 -3.48 -12.40 -18.36
N GLY A 88 -3.90 -11.45 -17.54
CA GLY A 88 -4.20 -11.67 -16.13
C GLY A 88 -5.33 -12.68 -15.94
N HIS A 89 -6.45 -12.53 -16.65
CA HIS A 89 -7.60 -13.44 -16.59
C HIS A 89 -7.23 -14.87 -16.96
N LYS A 90 -6.39 -15.07 -17.97
CA LYS A 90 -5.89 -16.41 -18.37
C LYS A 90 -5.16 -17.12 -17.22
N ARG A 91 -4.50 -16.37 -16.35
CA ARG A 91 -3.76 -16.85 -15.18
C ARG A 91 -4.56 -16.76 -13.87
N LYS A 92 -5.84 -16.41 -13.95
CA LYS A 92 -6.72 -16.17 -12.78
C LYS A 92 -6.19 -15.06 -11.88
N ILE A 93 -5.54 -14.07 -12.46
CA ILE A 93 -5.05 -12.86 -11.78
C ILE A 93 -5.94 -11.70 -12.19
N LYS A 94 -6.62 -11.09 -11.22
CA LYS A 94 -7.46 -9.91 -11.43
C LYS A 94 -6.61 -8.63 -11.40
N ILE A 95 -7.03 -7.60 -12.14
CA ILE A 95 -6.39 -6.30 -12.10
C ILE A 95 -7.26 -5.34 -11.28
N ILE A 96 -6.71 -4.83 -10.19
CA ILE A 96 -7.32 -3.80 -9.34
C ILE A 96 -6.71 -2.47 -9.74
N MET A 97 -7.54 -1.52 -10.17
CA MET A 97 -7.06 -0.20 -10.56
C MET A 97 -7.08 0.78 -9.40
N ASP A 98 -6.14 1.71 -9.40
CA ASP A 98 -6.12 2.81 -8.45
C ASP A 98 -7.17 3.87 -8.85
N LEU A 99 -8.05 4.23 -7.93
CA LEU A 99 -9.09 5.25 -8.12
C LEU A 99 -8.70 6.50 -7.34
N VAL A 100 -8.31 7.54 -8.07
CA VAL A 100 -7.86 8.81 -7.49
C VAL A 100 -8.93 9.86 -7.77
N VAL A 101 -9.87 10.04 -6.85
CA VAL A 101 -11.06 10.88 -7.05
C VAL A 101 -11.22 11.99 -6.00
N ASN A 102 -10.25 12.15 -5.11
CA ASN A 102 -10.19 13.32 -4.23
C ASN A 102 -9.77 14.58 -5.00
N HIS A 103 -8.94 14.45 -6.02
CA HIS A 103 -8.34 15.53 -6.81
C HIS A 103 -8.06 15.09 -8.24
N THR A 104 -7.81 16.04 -9.12
CA THR A 104 -7.29 15.81 -10.48
C THR A 104 -5.96 16.52 -10.67
N SER A 105 -5.31 16.31 -11.82
CA SER A 105 -4.28 17.23 -12.30
C SER A 105 -4.89 18.62 -12.59
N ASP A 106 -4.09 19.67 -12.43
CA ASP A 106 -4.43 21.01 -12.93
C ASP A 106 -4.49 21.08 -14.47
N GLU A 107 -3.97 20.06 -15.15
CA GLU A 107 -4.06 19.89 -16.60
C GLU A 107 -5.26 19.03 -17.04
N HIS A 108 -6.14 18.63 -16.11
CA HIS A 108 -7.40 17.98 -16.45
C HIS A 108 -8.32 18.99 -17.14
N ALA A 109 -9.03 18.55 -18.18
CA ALA A 109 -9.94 19.40 -18.95
C ALA A 109 -10.97 20.13 -18.07
N TRP A 110 -11.48 19.48 -17.02
CA TRP A 110 -12.41 20.10 -16.07
C TRP A 110 -11.78 21.30 -15.36
N PHE A 111 -10.52 21.19 -14.93
CA PHE A 111 -9.85 22.27 -14.22
C PHE A 111 -9.47 23.42 -15.15
N ILE A 112 -8.99 23.12 -16.35
CA ILE A 112 -8.68 24.12 -17.36
C ILE A 112 -9.92 24.96 -17.66
N GLU A 113 -11.06 24.32 -17.92
CA GLU A 113 -12.34 25.01 -18.17
C GLU A 113 -12.80 25.80 -16.92
N ALA A 114 -12.69 25.21 -15.74
CA ALA A 114 -13.09 25.86 -14.49
C ALA A 114 -12.31 27.17 -14.21
N ARG A 115 -11.02 27.19 -14.51
CA ARG A 115 -10.18 28.38 -14.28
C ARG A 115 -10.31 29.42 -15.40
N GLU A 116 -10.49 29.01 -16.66
CA GLU A 116 -10.63 29.91 -17.79
C GLU A 116 -12.03 30.52 -17.92
N ASN A 117 -13.06 29.81 -17.46
CA ASN A 117 -14.45 30.26 -17.53
C ASN A 117 -15.15 30.09 -16.16
N PRO A 118 -15.11 31.09 -15.28
CA PRO A 118 -15.77 31.04 -13.97
C PRO A 118 -17.29 30.82 -14.02
N ASP A 119 -17.93 31.08 -15.15
CA ASP A 119 -19.37 30.84 -15.35
C ASP A 119 -19.67 29.42 -15.87
N SER A 120 -18.67 28.61 -16.15
CA SER A 120 -18.85 27.22 -16.54
C SER A 120 -19.40 26.37 -15.40
N PRO A 121 -20.28 25.39 -15.69
CA PRO A 121 -20.66 24.36 -14.70
C PRO A 121 -19.46 23.61 -14.10
N LYS A 122 -18.33 23.53 -14.80
CA LYS A 122 -17.10 22.89 -14.30
C LYS A 122 -16.43 23.68 -13.17
N ARG A 123 -16.74 24.97 -13.03
CA ARG A 123 -16.23 25.78 -11.92
C ARG A 123 -16.51 25.11 -10.58
N ASP A 124 -17.73 24.64 -10.37
CA ASP A 124 -18.20 24.00 -9.15
C ASP A 124 -17.71 22.55 -8.98
N PHE A 125 -16.95 22.02 -9.92
CA PHE A 125 -16.25 20.74 -9.78
C PHE A 125 -15.06 20.83 -8.83
N TYR A 126 -14.57 22.05 -8.58
CA TYR A 126 -13.45 22.36 -7.68
C TYR A 126 -13.88 23.32 -6.58
N ILE A 127 -13.00 23.55 -5.62
CA ILE A 127 -13.32 24.36 -4.44
C ILE A 127 -12.56 25.69 -4.53
N TRP A 128 -13.30 26.80 -4.67
CA TRP A 128 -12.77 28.14 -4.85
C TRP A 128 -13.20 29.03 -3.69
N ARG A 129 -12.30 29.88 -3.21
CA ARG A 129 -12.57 30.87 -2.15
C ARG A 129 -11.85 32.19 -2.43
N ASP A 130 -12.43 33.28 -1.94
CA ASP A 130 -11.82 34.60 -2.09
C ASP A 130 -10.59 34.76 -1.18
N GLU A 131 -10.58 34.07 -0.04
CA GLU A 131 -9.49 34.09 0.93
C GLU A 131 -9.19 32.68 1.42
N PRO A 132 -7.88 32.35 1.66
CA PRO A 132 -7.49 31.08 2.23
C PRO A 132 -7.81 31.02 3.73
N ASN A 133 -7.93 29.80 4.26
CA ASN A 133 -7.96 29.54 5.71
C ASN A 133 -6.70 28.78 6.15
N GLY A 134 -6.72 28.18 7.34
CA GLY A 134 -5.55 27.56 7.96
C GLY A 134 -5.19 26.16 7.49
N ILE A 135 -5.87 25.60 6.48
CA ILE A 135 -5.56 24.25 5.99
C ILE A 135 -4.15 24.24 5.38
N ILE A 136 -3.35 23.23 5.80
CA ILE A 136 -1.99 23.02 5.33
C ILE A 136 -1.97 21.80 4.41
N SER A 137 -1.26 21.91 3.28
CA SER A 137 -1.05 20.81 2.35
C SER A 137 -0.22 19.69 2.98
N ALA A 138 -0.54 18.45 2.64
CA ALA A 138 0.28 17.29 2.99
C ALA A 138 1.71 17.35 2.40
N PHE A 139 1.91 18.13 1.33
CA PHE A 139 3.21 18.35 0.69
C PHE A 139 3.84 19.70 1.03
N SER A 140 3.58 20.19 2.25
CA SER A 140 4.07 21.46 2.80
C SER A 140 3.39 22.71 2.26
N GLY A 141 3.33 23.75 3.09
CA GLY A 141 2.76 25.02 2.74
C GLY A 141 1.22 25.08 2.83
N SER A 142 0.64 26.19 2.38
CA SER A 142 -0.81 26.38 2.35
C SER A 142 -1.48 25.38 1.39
N ALA A 143 -2.65 24.90 1.77
CA ALA A 143 -3.50 24.10 0.88
C ALA A 143 -4.30 24.96 -0.13
N TRP A 144 -4.06 26.27 -0.15
CA TRP A 144 -4.73 27.20 -1.06
C TRP A 144 -3.71 27.88 -1.96
N GLU A 145 -3.98 27.83 -3.28
CA GLU A 145 -3.17 28.51 -4.29
C GLU A 145 -4.00 29.58 -5.00
N PHE A 146 -3.43 30.79 -5.13
CA PHE A 146 -4.08 31.87 -5.86
C PHE A 146 -4.03 31.62 -7.37
N ASP A 147 -5.18 31.76 -8.00
CA ASP A 147 -5.31 31.65 -9.46
C ASP A 147 -5.50 33.05 -10.07
N ASP A 148 -4.48 33.55 -10.76
CA ASP A 148 -4.47 34.86 -11.40
C ASP A 148 -5.59 35.00 -12.46
N ALA A 149 -5.98 33.89 -13.11
CA ALA A 149 -6.98 33.91 -14.15
C ALA A 149 -8.38 34.22 -13.62
N SER A 150 -8.73 33.73 -12.44
CA SER A 150 -10.05 33.91 -11.83
C SER A 150 -10.08 34.85 -10.62
N GLY A 151 -8.92 35.21 -10.07
CA GLY A 151 -8.81 36.07 -8.89
C GLY A 151 -9.24 35.41 -7.59
N GLN A 152 -9.34 34.08 -7.55
CA GLN A 152 -9.69 33.31 -6.36
C GLN A 152 -8.62 32.28 -6.02
N TYR A 153 -8.69 31.71 -4.82
CA TYR A 153 -7.87 30.58 -4.38
C TYR A 153 -8.59 29.26 -4.62
N TYR A 154 -7.87 28.24 -5.10
CA TYR A 154 -8.38 26.87 -5.15
C TYR A 154 -7.73 26.00 -4.08
N LEU A 155 -8.48 25.00 -3.60
CA LEU A 155 -8.00 24.05 -2.60
C LEU A 155 -7.17 22.96 -3.26
N HIS A 156 -6.01 22.64 -2.65
CA HIS A 156 -5.16 21.49 -2.99
C HIS A 156 -4.57 20.88 -1.72
N ASN A 157 -5.12 19.78 -1.24
CA ASN A 157 -4.59 19.13 -0.03
C ASN A 157 -3.23 18.46 -0.25
N PHE A 158 -2.82 18.29 -1.52
CA PHE A 158 -1.51 17.75 -1.92
C PHE A 158 -0.72 18.79 -2.72
N SER A 159 -0.17 18.43 -3.87
CA SER A 159 0.52 19.41 -4.72
C SER A 159 -0.45 20.51 -5.21
N LYS A 160 0.07 21.71 -5.42
CA LYS A 160 -0.68 22.80 -6.08
C LYS A 160 -1.12 22.44 -7.51
N LYS A 161 -0.51 21.39 -8.09
CA LYS A 161 -0.92 20.82 -9.38
C LYS A 161 -1.97 19.72 -9.23
N GLN A 162 -2.51 19.52 -8.02
CA GLN A 162 -3.54 18.54 -7.71
C GLN A 162 -4.76 19.20 -7.04
N PRO A 163 -5.54 20.03 -7.79
CA PRO A 163 -6.73 20.69 -7.24
C PRO A 163 -7.76 19.67 -6.76
N ASP A 164 -8.28 19.89 -5.56
CA ASP A 164 -9.29 19.05 -4.91
C ASP A 164 -10.65 19.17 -5.61
N LEU A 165 -11.32 18.03 -5.75
CA LEU A 165 -12.67 17.94 -6.31
C LEU A 165 -13.73 18.25 -5.25
N ASN A 166 -14.82 18.91 -5.69
CA ASN A 166 -15.97 19.24 -4.89
C ASN A 166 -17.06 18.17 -5.00
N TRP A 167 -17.03 17.20 -4.08
CA TRP A 167 -17.98 16.07 -4.07
C TRP A 167 -19.43 16.47 -3.72
N GLU A 168 -19.69 17.68 -3.26
CA GLU A 168 -21.04 18.22 -3.11
C GLU A 168 -21.76 18.35 -4.46
N ASN A 169 -20.99 18.51 -5.54
CA ASN A 169 -21.52 18.62 -6.89
C ASN A 169 -21.99 17.25 -7.43
N GLU A 170 -23.29 17.11 -7.64
CA GLU A 170 -23.91 15.86 -8.10
C GLU A 170 -23.45 15.45 -9.51
N GLU A 171 -23.30 16.41 -10.43
CA GLU A 171 -22.83 16.12 -11.79
C GLU A 171 -21.40 15.57 -11.78
N LEU A 172 -20.52 16.13 -10.93
CA LEU A 172 -19.18 15.59 -10.73
C LEU A 172 -19.24 14.13 -10.29
N ARG A 173 -20.04 13.82 -9.27
CA ARG A 173 -20.17 12.44 -8.78
C ARG A 173 -20.61 11.49 -9.88
N HIS A 174 -21.60 11.87 -10.67
CA HIS A 174 -22.07 11.04 -11.77
C HIS A 174 -21.00 10.83 -12.84
N GLN A 175 -20.23 11.84 -13.19
CA GLN A 175 -19.11 11.68 -14.14
C GLN A 175 -18.00 10.75 -13.59
N ILE A 176 -17.75 10.79 -12.29
CA ILE A 176 -16.83 9.83 -11.65
C ILE A 176 -17.38 8.41 -11.75
N TYR A 177 -18.68 8.19 -11.47
CA TYR A 177 -19.31 6.87 -11.56
C TYR A 177 -19.33 6.33 -12.99
N ASP A 178 -19.57 7.17 -13.97
CA ASP A 178 -19.50 6.80 -15.39
C ASP A 178 -18.08 6.34 -15.78
N MET A 179 -17.06 7.05 -15.31
CA MET A 179 -15.67 6.67 -15.49
C MET A 179 -15.34 5.33 -14.81
N MET A 180 -15.83 5.12 -13.59
CA MET A 180 -15.64 3.84 -12.89
C MET A 180 -16.29 2.69 -13.68
N ASN A 181 -17.50 2.87 -14.18
CA ASN A 181 -18.19 1.87 -15.01
C ASN A 181 -17.47 1.62 -16.34
N PHE A 182 -16.84 2.61 -16.93
CA PHE A 182 -15.99 2.44 -18.11
C PHE A 182 -14.88 1.39 -17.85
N TRP A 183 -14.19 1.47 -16.72
CA TRP A 183 -13.15 0.52 -16.35
C TRP A 183 -13.72 -0.84 -15.93
N ILE A 184 -14.83 -0.87 -15.21
CA ILE A 184 -15.53 -2.11 -14.84
C ILE A 184 -15.91 -2.89 -16.09
N ASP A 185 -16.43 -2.22 -17.12
CA ASP A 185 -16.83 -2.84 -18.39
C ASP A 185 -15.62 -3.42 -19.16
N LYS A 186 -14.41 -2.94 -18.91
CA LYS A 186 -13.18 -3.51 -19.45
C LYS A 186 -12.72 -4.80 -18.75
N GLY A 187 -13.40 -5.19 -17.66
CA GLY A 187 -13.13 -6.44 -16.96
C GLY A 187 -12.12 -6.37 -15.83
N ILE A 188 -11.91 -5.21 -15.21
CA ILE A 188 -11.08 -5.09 -14.01
C ILE A 188 -11.71 -5.81 -12.82
N GLY A 189 -10.90 -6.15 -11.81
CA GLY A 189 -11.33 -6.88 -10.61
C GLY A 189 -11.73 -5.99 -9.44
N GLY A 190 -11.62 -4.68 -9.56
CA GLY A 190 -12.00 -3.74 -8.51
C GLY A 190 -11.14 -2.48 -8.47
N PHE A 191 -11.24 -1.75 -7.35
CA PHE A 191 -10.55 -0.49 -7.13
C PHE A 191 -9.86 -0.43 -5.77
N ARG A 192 -8.63 0.11 -5.77
CA ARG A 192 -8.04 0.72 -4.57
C ARG A 192 -8.32 2.21 -4.64
N MET A 193 -8.85 2.79 -3.59
CA MET A 193 -9.34 4.15 -3.56
C MET A 193 -8.42 5.06 -2.75
N ASP A 194 -7.69 5.90 -3.47
CA ASP A 194 -6.72 6.85 -2.94
C ASP A 194 -7.40 7.87 -2.03
N VAL A 195 -6.87 8.08 -0.84
CA VAL A 195 -7.34 9.04 0.19
C VAL A 195 -8.86 9.21 0.24
N ILE A 196 -9.58 8.11 0.15
CA ILE A 196 -11.06 8.13 -0.02
C ILE A 196 -11.80 8.76 1.17
N ASP A 197 -11.18 8.79 2.33
CA ASP A 197 -11.70 9.45 3.53
C ASP A 197 -11.80 10.97 3.41
N MET A 198 -11.21 11.55 2.35
CA MET A 198 -11.18 13.01 2.12
C MET A 198 -12.29 13.51 1.20
N ILE A 199 -13.07 12.66 0.54
CA ILE A 199 -14.09 13.12 -0.42
C ILE A 199 -15.26 13.86 0.23
N GLY A 200 -15.52 13.61 1.51
CA GLY A 200 -16.57 14.29 2.28
C GLY A 200 -16.09 15.57 3.01
N LYS A 201 -14.98 16.17 2.59
CA LYS A 201 -14.40 17.37 3.23
C LYS A 201 -15.37 18.55 3.32
N ILE A 202 -15.22 19.35 4.37
CA ILE A 202 -15.89 20.64 4.56
C ILE A 202 -14.81 21.70 4.78
N PRO A 203 -14.25 22.31 3.72
CA PRO A 203 -13.09 23.17 3.83
C PRO A 203 -13.31 24.40 4.73
N ASP A 204 -14.51 25.00 4.72
CA ASP A 204 -14.82 26.18 5.54
C ASP A 204 -14.83 25.87 7.05
N GLN A 205 -14.92 24.60 7.43
CA GLN A 205 -14.80 24.14 8.83
C GLN A 205 -13.43 23.49 9.09
N GLU A 206 -12.52 23.54 8.13
CA GLU A 206 -11.21 22.86 8.16
C GLU A 206 -11.30 21.34 8.41
N ILE A 207 -12.43 20.74 8.00
CA ILE A 207 -12.62 19.28 8.00
C ILE A 207 -12.16 18.73 6.66
N ILE A 208 -11.01 18.05 6.65
CA ILE A 208 -10.41 17.52 5.42
C ILE A 208 -10.63 16.02 5.24
N SER A 209 -10.94 15.28 6.30
CA SER A 209 -11.22 13.84 6.26
C SER A 209 -12.36 13.48 7.20
N ASN A 210 -12.99 12.32 6.96
CA ASN A 210 -14.10 11.79 7.76
C ASN A 210 -15.27 12.77 7.93
N GLY A 211 -15.54 13.57 6.91
CA GLY A 211 -16.68 14.48 6.90
C GLY A 211 -18.03 13.76 6.91
N PRO A 212 -19.13 14.45 7.29
CA PRO A 212 -20.43 13.82 7.50
C PRO A 212 -21.07 13.22 6.25
N MET A 213 -20.68 13.69 5.06
CA MET A 213 -21.20 13.17 3.78
C MET A 213 -20.37 12.05 3.17
N LEU A 214 -19.26 11.67 3.80
CA LEU A 214 -18.36 10.63 3.28
C LEU A 214 -19.09 9.31 3.03
N HIS A 215 -19.73 8.76 4.05
CA HIS A 215 -20.43 7.49 3.95
C HIS A 215 -21.66 7.54 3.02
N PRO A 216 -22.49 8.59 3.02
CA PRO A 216 -23.50 8.78 1.98
C PRO A 216 -22.95 8.76 0.55
N TYR A 217 -21.83 9.42 0.26
CA TYR A 217 -21.19 9.39 -1.05
C TYR A 217 -20.68 7.99 -1.42
N LEU A 218 -20.11 7.25 -0.49
CA LEU A 218 -19.66 5.88 -0.73
C LEU A 218 -20.81 4.92 -1.02
N LYS A 219 -21.94 5.07 -0.33
CA LYS A 219 -23.15 4.29 -0.62
C LYS A 219 -23.71 4.59 -2.01
N GLU A 220 -23.74 5.86 -2.40
CA GLU A 220 -24.15 6.28 -3.75
C GLU A 220 -23.22 5.68 -4.81
N MET A 221 -21.89 5.77 -4.59
CA MET A 221 -20.88 5.17 -5.46
C MET A 221 -21.07 3.66 -5.62
N ASN A 222 -21.25 2.95 -4.51
CA ASN A 222 -21.51 1.51 -4.49
C ASN A 222 -22.72 1.16 -5.34
N GLN A 223 -23.85 1.83 -5.12
CA GLN A 223 -25.09 1.59 -5.84
C GLN A 223 -24.98 1.89 -7.35
N ALA A 224 -24.21 2.92 -7.70
CA ALA A 224 -24.04 3.36 -9.08
C ALA A 224 -23.04 2.53 -9.89
N THR A 225 -22.13 1.80 -9.22
CA THR A 225 -20.99 1.16 -9.88
C THR A 225 -20.81 -0.32 -9.54
N PHE A 226 -20.20 -0.66 -8.41
CA PHE A 226 -19.70 -2.01 -8.10
C PHE A 226 -20.61 -2.83 -7.17
N GLY A 227 -21.67 -2.26 -6.61
CA GLY A 227 -22.39 -2.87 -5.48
C GLY A 227 -23.08 -4.20 -5.76
N ASP A 228 -23.48 -4.45 -7.01
CA ASP A 228 -24.10 -5.70 -7.46
C ASP A 228 -23.10 -6.64 -8.18
N LYS A 229 -21.82 -6.34 -8.12
CA LYS A 229 -20.75 -7.04 -8.83
C LYS A 229 -19.76 -7.70 -7.86
N ASP A 230 -19.10 -8.74 -8.33
CA ASP A 230 -18.07 -9.45 -7.57
C ASP A 230 -16.69 -8.75 -7.70
N LEU A 231 -16.62 -7.51 -7.23
CA LEU A 231 -15.44 -6.64 -7.30
C LEU A 231 -14.91 -6.33 -5.91
N LEU A 232 -13.59 -6.32 -5.78
CA LEU A 232 -12.91 -5.84 -4.58
C LEU A 232 -12.85 -4.32 -4.56
N THR A 233 -13.14 -3.72 -3.41
CA THR A 233 -12.88 -2.31 -3.14
C THR A 233 -12.12 -2.16 -1.83
N VAL A 234 -11.02 -1.41 -1.86
CA VAL A 234 -10.22 -1.10 -0.69
C VAL A 234 -9.93 0.39 -0.64
N GLY A 235 -10.27 1.04 0.46
CA GLY A 235 -10.06 2.47 0.67
C GLY A 235 -8.79 2.76 1.45
N GLU A 236 -8.03 3.76 1.03
CA GLU A 236 -6.94 4.31 1.83
C GLU A 236 -7.51 5.30 2.84
N THR A 237 -7.32 5.00 4.15
CA THR A 237 -7.89 5.77 5.25
C THR A 237 -6.87 5.93 6.39
N TRP A 238 -6.20 7.06 6.45
CA TRP A 238 -5.13 7.32 7.43
C TRP A 238 -5.62 7.47 8.87
N GLY A 239 -6.84 7.96 9.06
CA GLY A 239 -7.43 8.20 10.37
C GLY A 239 -8.38 7.11 10.86
N ALA A 240 -8.42 5.94 10.22
CA ALA A 240 -9.36 4.90 10.60
C ALA A 240 -9.02 4.26 11.94
N THR A 241 -10.04 4.11 12.78
CA THR A 241 -10.08 3.20 13.93
C THR A 241 -10.90 1.97 13.56
N PRO A 242 -10.87 0.87 14.33
CA PRO A 242 -11.74 -0.28 14.06
C PRO A 242 -13.22 0.11 13.94
N GLU A 243 -13.71 1.02 14.79
CA GLU A 243 -15.09 1.49 14.73
C GLU A 243 -15.40 2.25 13.43
N ILE A 244 -14.49 3.13 12.97
CA ILE A 244 -14.63 3.80 11.69
C ILE A 244 -14.53 2.79 10.53
N ALA A 245 -13.61 1.85 10.60
CA ALA A 245 -13.44 0.82 9.56
C ALA A 245 -14.69 -0.06 9.39
N LYS A 246 -15.43 -0.34 10.45
CA LYS A 246 -16.72 -1.03 10.40
C LYS A 246 -17.75 -0.28 9.53
N GLN A 247 -17.75 1.04 9.55
CA GLN A 247 -18.67 1.83 8.72
C GLN A 247 -18.43 1.58 7.23
N TYR A 248 -17.15 1.52 6.81
CA TYR A 248 -16.78 1.25 5.42
C TYR A 248 -17.01 -0.20 5.00
N SER A 249 -16.61 -1.15 5.85
CA SER A 249 -16.43 -2.55 5.46
C SER A 249 -17.50 -3.52 5.96
N ASN A 250 -18.47 -3.05 6.76
CA ASN A 250 -19.63 -3.87 7.12
C ASN A 250 -20.50 -4.08 5.86
N PRO A 251 -20.69 -5.33 5.41
CA PRO A 251 -21.47 -5.61 4.19
C PRO A 251 -22.88 -5.01 4.18
N LYS A 252 -23.49 -4.84 5.36
CA LYS A 252 -24.83 -4.25 5.50
C LYS A 252 -24.87 -2.76 5.14
N ASN A 253 -23.73 -2.08 5.21
CA ASN A 253 -23.64 -0.66 4.87
C ASN A 253 -23.52 -0.41 3.37
N GLN A 254 -23.17 -1.41 2.57
CA GLN A 254 -23.03 -1.31 1.12
C GLN A 254 -22.10 -0.16 0.70
N GLU A 255 -20.88 -0.18 1.23
CA GLU A 255 -19.82 0.78 0.90
C GLU A 255 -18.64 0.06 0.26
N LEU A 256 -17.61 -0.30 1.01
CA LEU A 256 -16.38 -0.92 0.52
C LEU A 256 -16.21 -2.34 1.06
N SER A 257 -15.29 -3.11 0.45
CA SER A 257 -14.93 -4.44 0.96
C SER A 257 -14.07 -4.36 2.22
N MET A 258 -13.13 -3.42 2.26
CA MET A 258 -12.18 -3.19 3.36
C MET A 258 -11.54 -1.82 3.25
N VAL A 259 -10.74 -1.44 4.23
CA VAL A 259 -9.89 -0.26 4.20
C VAL A 259 -8.46 -0.58 4.59
N PHE A 260 -7.50 0.18 4.07
CA PHE A 260 -6.16 0.26 4.62
C PHE A 260 -6.20 1.19 5.85
N GLN A 261 -5.84 0.67 7.00
CA GLN A 261 -5.58 1.45 8.19
C GLN A 261 -4.07 1.61 8.41
N PHE A 262 -3.65 2.68 9.06
CA PHE A 262 -2.25 3.03 9.19
C PHE A 262 -1.78 3.18 10.64
N GLU A 263 -2.54 2.65 11.60
CA GLU A 263 -2.20 2.79 13.01
C GLU A 263 -0.86 2.13 13.35
N HIS A 264 -0.60 0.92 12.81
CA HIS A 264 0.69 0.24 12.96
C HIS A 264 1.82 0.99 12.24
N ILE A 265 1.53 1.62 11.09
CA ILE A 265 2.51 2.44 10.36
C ILE A 265 2.94 3.65 11.18
N GLY A 266 2.06 4.19 12.01
CA GLY A 266 2.38 5.28 12.94
C GLY A 266 3.56 4.97 13.88
N LEU A 267 3.88 3.69 14.11
CA LEU A 267 5.04 3.27 14.89
C LEU A 267 6.39 3.52 14.19
N GLN A 268 6.38 3.84 12.90
CA GLN A 268 7.59 4.27 12.17
C GLN A 268 8.04 5.68 12.57
N TYR A 269 7.18 6.45 13.23
CA TYR A 269 7.41 7.84 13.60
C TYR A 269 7.55 7.99 15.12
N GLN A 270 8.28 9.02 15.55
CA GLN A 270 8.33 9.38 16.96
C GLN A 270 6.96 9.92 17.42
N PRO A 271 6.44 9.48 18.58
CA PRO A 271 5.13 9.91 19.07
C PRO A 271 5.01 11.44 19.16
N GLY A 272 3.94 11.99 18.58
CA GLY A 272 3.65 13.41 18.61
C GLY A 272 4.57 14.30 17.76
N GLN A 273 5.44 13.69 16.95
CA GLN A 273 6.33 14.41 16.04
C GLN A 273 5.85 14.31 14.58
N PRO A 274 6.24 15.27 13.72
CA PRO A 274 5.99 15.17 12.29
C PRO A 274 6.60 13.91 11.66
N LYS A 275 6.05 13.49 10.52
CA LYS A 275 6.46 12.31 9.74
C LYS A 275 7.98 12.11 9.62
N TRP A 276 8.74 13.20 9.42
CA TRP A 276 10.18 13.14 9.18
C TRP A 276 11.02 12.80 10.42
N HIS A 277 10.42 12.73 11.59
CA HIS A 277 11.04 12.25 12.82
C HIS A 277 10.76 10.76 12.98
N TYR A 278 11.58 9.94 12.33
CA TYR A 278 11.40 8.48 12.37
C TYR A 278 11.77 7.87 13.73
N ALA A 279 11.12 6.78 14.08
CA ALA A 279 11.46 5.97 15.25
C ALA A 279 12.64 5.05 14.90
N LYS A 280 13.63 4.97 15.81
CA LYS A 280 14.83 4.16 15.59
C LYS A 280 14.62 2.66 15.80
N GLU A 281 13.61 2.31 16.58
CA GLU A 281 13.31 0.92 16.94
C GLU A 281 11.79 0.70 16.89
N LEU A 282 11.41 -0.54 16.56
CA LEU A 282 10.02 -0.97 16.62
C LEU A 282 9.57 -1.14 18.08
N ASP A 283 8.50 -0.48 18.45
CA ASP A 283 7.79 -0.73 19.72
C ASP A 283 6.92 -1.99 19.56
N VAL A 284 7.50 -3.14 19.86
CA VAL A 284 6.82 -4.45 19.72
C VAL A 284 5.62 -4.58 20.65
N PRO A 285 5.68 -4.19 21.94
CA PRO A 285 4.48 -4.18 22.80
C PRO A 285 3.32 -3.38 22.20
N LYS A 286 3.61 -2.20 21.64
CA LYS A 286 2.58 -1.37 21.01
C LYS A 286 2.05 -1.99 19.71
N LEU A 287 2.91 -2.63 18.91
CA LEU A 287 2.50 -3.37 17.73
C LEU A 287 1.53 -4.50 18.08
N LYS A 288 1.83 -5.28 19.14
CA LYS A 288 0.92 -6.32 19.65
C LYS A 288 -0.46 -5.75 20.03
N GLU A 289 -0.47 -4.63 20.75
CA GLU A 289 -1.70 -3.95 21.14
C GLU A 289 -2.54 -3.53 19.92
N ILE A 290 -1.91 -2.89 18.94
CA ILE A 290 -2.57 -2.41 17.72
C ILE A 290 -3.15 -3.57 16.92
N PHE A 291 -2.36 -4.58 16.59
CA PHE A 291 -2.86 -5.72 15.80
C PHE A 291 -3.91 -6.52 16.56
N THR A 292 -3.75 -6.71 17.86
CA THR A 292 -4.76 -7.39 18.68
C THR A 292 -6.10 -6.65 18.64
N LYS A 293 -6.06 -5.33 18.79
CA LYS A 293 -7.27 -4.50 18.68
C LYS A 293 -7.95 -4.68 17.31
N TRP A 294 -7.22 -4.54 16.22
CA TRP A 294 -7.77 -4.67 14.87
C TRP A 294 -8.27 -6.09 14.56
N GLN A 295 -7.59 -7.13 15.05
CA GLN A 295 -7.99 -8.50 14.84
C GLN A 295 -9.22 -8.90 15.67
N THR A 296 -9.42 -8.31 16.85
CA THR A 296 -10.53 -8.66 17.76
C THR A 296 -11.75 -7.74 17.60
N GLU A 297 -11.56 -6.46 17.29
CA GLU A 297 -12.66 -5.50 17.17
C GLU A 297 -13.29 -5.46 15.79
N LEU A 298 -12.59 -5.85 14.73
CA LEU A 298 -13.13 -5.96 13.38
C LEU A 298 -13.52 -7.41 13.08
N GLY A 299 -14.63 -7.86 13.68
CA GLY A 299 -15.14 -9.23 13.53
C GLY A 299 -15.78 -9.50 12.16
N GLU A 300 -16.01 -10.78 11.86
CA GLU A 300 -16.47 -11.26 10.54
C GLU A 300 -17.78 -10.64 10.04
N GLU A 301 -18.73 -10.38 10.93
CA GLU A 301 -20.01 -9.78 10.55
C GLU A 301 -19.97 -8.26 10.50
N GLU A 302 -18.90 -7.64 10.97
CA GLU A 302 -18.78 -6.22 11.16
C GLU A 302 -17.80 -5.55 10.19
N GLY A 303 -16.94 -6.32 9.52
CA GLY A 303 -15.97 -5.80 8.59
C GLY A 303 -14.89 -6.81 8.21
N TRP A 304 -13.88 -6.36 7.48
CA TRP A 304 -12.76 -7.19 7.02
C TRP A 304 -11.46 -6.39 7.03
N ASN A 305 -10.37 -6.99 7.54
CA ASN A 305 -9.05 -6.36 7.58
C ASN A 305 -8.32 -6.47 6.24
N SER A 306 -7.57 -5.42 5.88
CA SER A 306 -6.41 -5.51 5.00
C SER A 306 -5.15 -5.74 5.84
N LEU A 307 -4.18 -6.46 5.30
CA LEU A 307 -2.92 -6.77 5.98
C LEU A 307 -1.76 -6.32 5.07
N PHE A 308 -0.94 -5.38 5.54
CA PHE A 308 0.19 -4.91 4.75
C PHE A 308 1.33 -4.38 5.62
N TRP A 309 2.56 -4.48 5.10
CA TRP A 309 3.73 -3.82 5.65
C TRP A 309 4.14 -2.61 4.84
N ASN A 310 4.04 -2.70 3.51
CA ASN A 310 4.53 -1.71 2.56
C ASN A 310 3.48 -1.28 1.55
N ASN A 311 3.74 -0.12 0.98
CA ASN A 311 3.18 0.38 -0.26
C ASN A 311 4.18 1.35 -0.90
N HIS A 312 3.77 2.02 -1.98
CA HIS A 312 4.61 2.98 -2.73
C HIS A 312 4.90 4.30 -1.98
N ASP A 313 4.29 4.52 -0.82
CA ASP A 313 4.47 5.72 0.02
C ASP A 313 5.30 5.47 1.28
N LEU A 314 5.73 4.23 1.51
CA LEU A 314 6.40 3.80 2.73
C LEU A 314 7.81 3.27 2.45
N PRO A 315 8.77 3.46 3.36
CA PRO A 315 10.08 2.86 3.24
C PRO A 315 9.99 1.33 3.28
N ARG A 316 11.03 0.65 2.80
CA ARG A 316 11.08 -0.82 2.76
C ARG A 316 11.03 -1.41 4.15
N ILE A 317 10.14 -2.36 4.39
CA ILE A 317 9.89 -2.91 5.72
C ILE A 317 11.12 -3.62 6.33
N VAL A 318 11.91 -4.31 5.53
CA VAL A 318 13.11 -5.01 6.04
C VAL A 318 14.16 -4.02 6.55
N SER A 319 14.23 -2.82 5.98
CA SER A 319 15.10 -1.73 6.45
C SER A 319 14.49 -0.96 7.62
N THR A 320 13.16 -0.95 7.76
CA THR A 320 12.46 -0.18 8.81
C THR A 320 12.34 -0.98 10.11
N TRP A 321 11.83 -2.20 10.04
CA TRP A 321 11.54 -3.04 11.22
C TRP A 321 12.24 -4.40 11.20
N GLY A 322 12.79 -4.79 10.06
CA GLY A 322 13.66 -5.96 9.95
C GLY A 322 15.12 -5.62 10.28
N ASP A 323 15.99 -6.43 9.75
CA ASP A 323 17.43 -6.23 9.76
C ASP A 323 17.91 -6.38 8.31
N ASP A 324 18.24 -5.28 7.66
CA ASP A 324 18.66 -5.28 6.25
C ASP A 324 20.14 -5.65 6.05
N GLY A 325 20.82 -6.00 7.14
CA GLY A 325 22.18 -6.53 7.17
C GLY A 325 22.24 -8.05 7.25
N ASN A 326 22.83 -8.56 8.33
CA ASN A 326 23.12 -9.98 8.51
C ASN A 326 21.86 -10.87 8.58
N TYR A 327 20.76 -10.35 9.07
CA TYR A 327 19.50 -11.08 9.20
C TYR A 327 18.44 -10.68 8.15
N ARG A 328 18.82 -10.10 7.02
CA ARG A 328 17.86 -9.62 6.00
C ARG A 328 16.87 -10.71 5.61
N VAL A 329 17.36 -11.86 5.19
CA VAL A 329 16.49 -12.98 4.76
C VAL A 329 15.63 -13.47 5.91
N LYS A 330 16.23 -13.70 7.08
CA LYS A 330 15.54 -14.25 8.23
C LYS A 330 14.47 -13.31 8.79
N SER A 331 14.80 -12.01 8.91
CA SER A 331 13.85 -10.99 9.38
C SER A 331 12.72 -10.73 8.40
N ALA A 332 13.00 -10.73 7.10
CA ALA A 332 11.95 -10.60 6.09
C ALA A 332 10.95 -11.76 6.14
N LYS A 333 11.43 -13.00 6.30
CA LYS A 333 10.57 -14.18 6.49
C LYS A 333 9.76 -14.07 7.78
N ALA A 334 10.37 -13.62 8.88
CA ALA A 334 9.69 -13.45 10.16
C ALA A 334 8.53 -12.44 10.06
N LEU A 335 8.76 -11.30 9.40
CA LEU A 335 7.72 -10.29 9.16
C LEU A 335 6.59 -10.83 8.27
N ALA A 336 6.91 -11.62 7.25
CA ALA A 336 5.93 -12.25 6.37
C ALA A 336 5.04 -13.25 7.14
N ILE A 337 5.65 -14.13 7.93
CA ILE A 337 4.94 -15.13 8.75
C ILE A 337 4.02 -14.44 9.75
N LEU A 338 4.50 -13.40 10.44
CA LEU A 338 3.69 -12.65 11.39
C LEU A 338 2.40 -12.12 10.78
N LEU A 339 2.49 -11.48 9.63
CA LEU A 339 1.36 -10.76 9.02
C LEU A 339 0.40 -11.67 8.28
N HIS A 340 0.91 -12.57 7.44
CA HIS A 340 0.10 -13.34 6.50
C HIS A 340 -0.78 -14.40 7.16
N LEU A 341 -0.53 -14.75 8.41
CA LEU A 341 -1.32 -15.71 9.18
C LEU A 341 -2.42 -15.06 10.02
N MET A 342 -2.52 -13.74 9.98
CA MET A 342 -3.63 -12.99 10.58
C MET A 342 -4.89 -13.06 9.70
N LYS A 343 -6.04 -12.69 10.29
CA LYS A 343 -7.33 -12.60 9.61
C LYS A 343 -7.41 -11.32 8.79
N GLY A 344 -7.59 -11.45 7.49
CA GLY A 344 -7.64 -10.35 6.56
C GLY A 344 -7.05 -10.71 5.20
N THR A 345 -7.06 -9.76 4.28
CA THR A 345 -6.47 -9.91 2.94
C THR A 345 -5.06 -9.32 2.92
N PRO A 346 -4.01 -10.14 2.70
CA PRO A 346 -2.64 -9.64 2.59
C PRO A 346 -2.38 -8.90 1.28
N TYR A 347 -1.58 -7.82 1.39
CA TYR A 347 -1.06 -7.04 0.27
C TYR A 347 0.47 -7.08 0.31
N ILE A 348 1.08 -7.48 -0.79
CA ILE A 348 2.53 -7.54 -0.98
C ILE A 348 2.91 -6.37 -1.89
N TYR A 349 3.84 -5.53 -1.46
CA TYR A 349 4.40 -4.50 -2.32
C TYR A 349 5.57 -5.07 -3.15
N GLN A 350 5.67 -4.70 -4.43
CA GLN A 350 6.76 -5.18 -5.30
C GLN A 350 8.14 -5.06 -4.65
N GLY A 351 8.91 -6.14 -4.68
CA GLY A 351 10.23 -6.23 -4.07
C GLY A 351 10.25 -6.72 -2.63
N GLU A 352 9.12 -6.70 -1.93
CA GLU A 352 9.01 -7.25 -0.56
C GLU A 352 9.31 -8.75 -0.54
N GLU A 353 8.86 -9.49 -1.55
CA GLU A 353 9.03 -10.93 -1.70
C GLU A 353 10.48 -11.37 -1.97
N ILE A 354 11.37 -10.45 -2.28
CA ILE A 354 12.82 -10.72 -2.41
C ILE A 354 13.65 -9.94 -1.39
N GLY A 355 13.00 -9.21 -0.47
CA GLY A 355 13.67 -8.45 0.58
C GLY A 355 14.46 -7.26 0.09
N MET A 356 13.93 -6.50 -0.88
CA MET A 356 14.53 -5.23 -1.30
C MET A 356 14.63 -4.26 -0.13
N THR A 357 15.70 -3.50 -0.08
CA THR A 357 16.06 -2.58 1.00
C THR A 357 15.90 -1.12 0.60
N ASN A 358 15.99 -0.21 1.57
CA ASN A 358 16.08 1.22 1.32
C ASN A 358 17.29 1.57 0.48
N TYR A 359 17.20 2.69 -0.25
CA TYR A 359 18.25 3.20 -1.13
C TYR A 359 19.21 4.14 -0.37
N PRO A 360 20.54 4.06 -0.59
CA PRO A 360 21.50 4.92 0.09
C PRO A 360 21.64 6.29 -0.61
N PHE A 361 20.60 7.13 -0.58
CA PHE A 361 20.64 8.48 -1.17
C PHE A 361 21.84 9.28 -0.65
N LYS A 362 22.60 9.88 -1.57
CA LYS A 362 23.80 10.68 -1.25
C LYS A 362 23.53 12.18 -1.27
N SER A 363 22.64 12.63 -2.13
CA SER A 363 22.29 14.04 -2.31
C SER A 363 20.82 14.20 -2.68
N LEU A 364 20.32 15.44 -2.60
CA LEU A 364 18.96 15.76 -3.05
C LEU A 364 18.77 15.55 -4.56
N GLU A 365 19.84 15.55 -5.34
CA GLU A 365 19.78 15.27 -6.78
C GLU A 365 19.41 13.81 -7.09
N ASP A 366 19.56 12.91 -6.13
CA ASP A 366 19.15 11.51 -6.26
C ASP A 366 17.65 11.29 -6.03
N VAL A 367 16.93 12.32 -5.59
CA VAL A 367 15.54 12.26 -5.12
C VAL A 367 14.61 12.85 -6.18
N GLU A 368 13.58 12.10 -6.55
CA GLU A 368 12.56 12.50 -7.52
C GLU A 368 11.19 12.80 -6.87
N ASP A 369 10.99 12.32 -5.64
CA ASP A 369 9.71 12.46 -4.92
C ASP A 369 9.42 13.89 -4.50
N ILE A 370 8.27 14.43 -4.95
CA ILE A 370 7.82 15.79 -4.65
C ILE A 370 7.66 16.05 -3.15
N GLU A 371 7.18 15.10 -2.38
CA GLU A 371 7.03 15.25 -0.92
C GLU A 371 8.39 15.46 -0.26
N SER A 372 9.36 14.62 -0.60
CA SER A 372 10.72 14.71 -0.06
C SER A 372 11.43 16.01 -0.48
N ILE A 373 11.27 16.42 -1.74
CA ILE A 373 11.88 17.66 -2.27
C ILE A 373 11.29 18.88 -1.58
N ASN A 374 9.97 18.96 -1.46
CA ASN A 374 9.30 20.09 -0.81
C ASN A 374 9.67 20.16 0.67
N TYR A 375 9.70 19.02 1.36
CA TYR A 375 10.18 18.95 2.74
C TYR A 375 11.61 19.46 2.88
N ALA A 376 12.51 19.00 2.01
CA ALA A 376 13.91 19.41 2.06
C ALA A 376 14.08 20.93 1.90
N HIS A 377 13.38 21.54 0.96
CA HIS A 377 13.41 22.98 0.76
C HIS A 377 12.89 23.74 1.99
N GLU A 378 11.73 23.36 2.52
CA GLU A 378 11.15 23.98 3.71
C GLU A 378 12.08 23.82 4.93
N ALA A 379 12.65 22.65 5.15
CA ALA A 379 13.55 22.36 6.26
C ALA A 379 14.85 23.17 6.16
N LEU A 380 15.42 23.30 4.95
CA LEU A 380 16.60 24.14 4.70
C LEU A 380 16.33 25.61 5.00
N GLU A 381 15.18 26.13 4.58
CA GLU A 381 14.75 27.51 4.89
C GLU A 381 14.63 27.75 6.40
N LYS A 382 14.21 26.74 7.15
CA LYS A 382 14.13 26.75 8.62
C LYS A 382 15.48 26.50 9.30
N GLY A 383 16.57 26.32 8.55
CA GLY A 383 17.91 26.12 9.06
C GLY A 383 18.25 24.72 9.53
N VAL A 384 17.46 23.69 9.14
CA VAL A 384 17.80 22.29 9.41
C VAL A 384 19.03 21.90 8.59
N PRO A 385 20.08 21.30 9.19
CA PRO A 385 21.26 20.88 8.45
C PRO A 385 20.93 19.85 7.34
N LEU A 386 21.55 19.98 6.18
CA LEU A 386 21.33 19.08 5.04
C LEU A 386 21.56 17.62 5.40
N GLU A 387 22.56 17.30 6.21
CA GLU A 387 22.83 15.91 6.62
C GLU A 387 21.70 15.31 7.44
N VAL A 388 21.02 16.11 8.28
CA VAL A 388 19.82 15.67 9.03
C VAL A 388 18.67 15.38 8.06
N ILE A 389 18.47 16.26 7.08
CA ILE A 389 17.43 16.08 6.05
C ILE A 389 17.70 14.82 5.23
N MET A 390 18.94 14.61 4.80
CA MET A 390 19.32 13.43 4.03
C MET A 390 19.16 12.14 4.84
N ASP A 391 19.49 12.16 6.14
CA ASP A 391 19.27 11.04 7.03
C ASP A 391 17.78 10.68 7.13
N GLN A 392 16.91 11.68 7.28
CA GLN A 392 15.46 11.49 7.30
C GLN A 392 14.94 10.93 5.97
N ILE A 393 15.40 11.45 4.83
CA ILE A 393 15.00 10.96 3.51
C ILE A 393 15.44 9.49 3.30
N ARG A 394 16.65 9.13 3.70
CA ARG A 394 17.14 7.75 3.65
C ARG A 394 16.26 6.77 4.44
N HIS A 395 15.68 7.21 5.54
CA HIS A 395 14.84 6.36 6.39
C HIS A 395 13.36 6.36 6.02
N ILE A 396 12.80 7.51 5.64
CA ILE A 396 11.34 7.73 5.52
C ILE A 396 10.89 8.10 4.10
N GLY A 397 11.78 8.60 3.25
CA GLY A 397 11.41 9.10 1.93
C GLY A 397 10.73 8.04 1.05
N ARG A 398 9.71 8.47 0.30
CA ARG A 398 8.90 7.59 -0.56
C ARG A 398 9.70 6.92 -1.68
N ASP A 399 10.75 7.55 -2.17
CA ASP A 399 11.58 6.98 -3.24
C ASP A 399 12.29 5.68 -2.85
N ASN A 400 12.42 5.37 -1.56
CA ASN A 400 12.90 4.07 -1.09
C ASN A 400 12.06 2.90 -1.65
N ALA A 401 10.76 3.10 -1.79
CA ALA A 401 9.84 2.12 -2.36
C ALA A 401 9.78 2.17 -3.90
N ARG A 402 10.32 3.22 -4.52
CA ARG A 402 10.14 3.50 -5.96
C ARG A 402 11.37 3.20 -6.80
N THR A 403 12.45 2.71 -6.18
CA THR A 403 13.59 2.19 -6.92
C THR A 403 13.18 1.02 -7.81
N PRO A 404 13.80 0.87 -8.99
CA PRO A 404 13.45 -0.18 -9.93
C PRO A 404 13.51 -1.59 -9.33
N MET A 405 12.54 -2.43 -9.70
CA MET A 405 12.52 -3.84 -9.35
C MET A 405 13.80 -4.53 -9.83
N GLN A 406 14.39 -5.35 -8.98
CA GLN A 406 15.67 -6.03 -9.21
C GLN A 406 15.42 -7.44 -9.73
N TRP A 407 15.54 -7.64 -11.05
CA TRP A 407 15.22 -8.91 -11.70
C TRP A 407 16.39 -9.89 -11.73
N ASN A 408 17.61 -9.39 -11.99
CA ASN A 408 18.82 -10.20 -12.11
C ASN A 408 20.07 -9.38 -11.78
N ASP A 409 21.25 -9.96 -11.96
CA ASP A 409 22.55 -9.33 -11.70
C ASP A 409 23.17 -8.62 -12.93
N GLU A 410 22.42 -8.51 -14.03
CA GLU A 410 22.84 -7.74 -15.21
C GLU A 410 22.75 -6.24 -14.96
N ALA A 411 23.27 -5.45 -15.92
CA ALA A 411 23.21 -3.99 -15.84
C ALA A 411 21.77 -3.52 -15.55
N GLU A 412 21.64 -2.50 -14.68
CA GLU A 412 20.37 -1.94 -14.23
C GLU A 412 19.39 -3.00 -13.69
N ALA A 413 19.95 -4.05 -13.09
CA ALA A 413 19.20 -5.17 -12.48
C ALA A 413 18.25 -5.89 -13.47
N GLY A 414 18.45 -5.80 -14.76
CA GLY A 414 17.52 -6.31 -15.76
C GLY A 414 16.19 -5.57 -15.84
N PHE A 415 16.06 -4.44 -15.17
CA PHE A 415 14.87 -3.59 -15.24
C PHE A 415 14.74 -2.89 -16.58
N THR A 416 15.84 -2.32 -17.09
CA THR A 416 15.94 -1.61 -18.37
C THR A 416 17.31 -1.83 -18.99
N THR A 417 17.42 -1.68 -20.32
CA THR A 417 18.69 -1.55 -21.03
C THR A 417 19.07 -0.08 -21.25
N GLY A 418 18.15 0.85 -20.96
CA GLY A 418 18.36 2.29 -20.98
C GLY A 418 18.84 2.86 -19.64
N ARG A 419 18.68 4.15 -19.46
CA ARG A 419 18.93 4.82 -18.18
C ARG A 419 17.65 4.82 -17.35
N PRO A 420 17.64 4.20 -16.15
CA PRO A 420 16.44 4.19 -15.32
C PRO A 420 16.09 5.60 -14.83
N TRP A 421 14.80 5.90 -14.75
CA TRP A 421 14.28 7.19 -14.28
C TRP A 421 14.67 7.49 -12.82
N LEU A 422 14.82 6.46 -12.03
CA LEU A 422 15.33 6.48 -10.64
C LEU A 422 16.41 5.41 -10.54
N ALA A 423 17.49 5.67 -9.80
CA ALA A 423 18.63 4.78 -9.75
C ALA A 423 18.28 3.42 -9.14
N VAL A 424 18.82 2.36 -9.73
CA VAL A 424 18.75 1.00 -9.21
C VAL A 424 19.59 0.90 -7.93
N ASN A 425 19.08 0.24 -6.90
CA ASN A 425 19.82 0.02 -5.66
C ASN A 425 21.10 -0.79 -5.95
N PRO A 426 22.28 -0.32 -5.50
CA PRO A 426 23.56 -0.96 -5.78
C PRO A 426 23.66 -2.43 -5.37
N ASN A 427 22.82 -2.88 -4.44
CA ASN A 427 22.82 -4.26 -3.95
C ASN A 427 22.12 -5.27 -4.87
N TYR A 428 21.71 -4.87 -6.08
CA TYR A 428 21.01 -5.74 -7.03
C TYR A 428 21.81 -6.97 -7.48
N LYS A 429 23.13 -6.92 -7.37
CA LYS A 429 23.99 -8.08 -7.66
C LYS A 429 23.69 -9.28 -6.76
N GLU A 430 23.26 -9.03 -5.54
CA GLU A 430 22.98 -10.04 -4.52
C GLU A 430 21.47 -10.20 -4.29
N ILE A 431 20.71 -9.10 -4.35
CA ILE A 431 19.27 -9.08 -4.11
C ILE A 431 18.55 -8.91 -5.43
N ASN A 432 18.06 -10.00 -5.98
CA ASN A 432 17.30 -10.00 -7.23
C ASN A 432 16.42 -11.25 -7.36
N VAL A 433 15.48 -11.19 -8.27
CA VAL A 433 14.50 -12.26 -8.51
C VAL A 433 15.17 -13.56 -8.95
N GLU A 434 16.15 -13.49 -9.85
CA GLU A 434 16.83 -14.70 -10.37
C GLU A 434 17.54 -15.45 -9.24
N ALA A 435 18.28 -14.75 -8.39
CA ALA A 435 18.92 -15.32 -7.21
C ALA A 435 17.90 -15.90 -6.21
N ALA A 436 16.78 -15.20 -5.98
CA ALA A 436 15.71 -15.68 -5.10
C ALA A 436 15.06 -16.96 -5.63
N LEU A 437 14.81 -17.06 -6.93
CA LEU A 437 14.22 -18.25 -7.55
C LEU A 437 15.18 -19.45 -7.54
N ALA A 438 16.49 -19.22 -7.55
CA ALA A 438 17.51 -20.25 -7.50
C ALA A 438 17.75 -20.83 -6.09
N ASP A 439 17.37 -20.12 -5.05
CA ASP A 439 17.55 -20.52 -3.66
C ASP A 439 16.22 -21.01 -3.05
N PRO A 440 16.06 -22.31 -2.77
CA PRO A 440 14.83 -22.86 -2.19
C PRO A 440 14.52 -22.31 -0.79
N ASP A 441 15.51 -21.75 -0.09
CA ASP A 441 15.34 -21.10 1.21
C ASP A 441 15.18 -19.59 1.14
N SER A 442 14.97 -19.04 -0.06
CA SER A 442 14.80 -17.59 -0.23
C SER A 442 13.49 -17.06 0.38
N ILE A 443 13.44 -15.75 0.57
CA ILE A 443 12.23 -15.04 1.01
C ILE A 443 11.06 -15.32 0.06
N PHE A 444 11.30 -15.35 -1.25
CA PHE A 444 10.29 -15.64 -2.27
C PHE A 444 9.48 -16.91 -1.96
N TYR A 445 10.16 -18.00 -1.64
CA TYR A 445 9.49 -19.28 -1.36
C TYR A 445 8.74 -19.29 -0.03
N THR A 446 9.13 -18.45 0.93
CA THR A 446 8.33 -18.24 2.15
C THR A 446 7.00 -17.53 1.81
N TYR A 447 7.03 -16.48 1.00
CA TYR A 447 5.80 -15.84 0.51
C TYR A 447 4.95 -16.79 -0.33
N GLN A 448 5.55 -17.55 -1.23
CA GLN A 448 4.83 -18.56 -2.02
C GLN A 448 4.13 -19.58 -1.11
N ALA A 449 4.83 -20.08 -0.08
CA ALA A 449 4.26 -21.03 0.86
C ALA A 449 3.11 -20.42 1.68
N LEU A 450 3.24 -19.17 2.14
CA LEU A 450 2.18 -18.47 2.86
C LEU A 450 0.92 -18.27 1.98
N ILE A 451 1.11 -17.97 0.71
CA ILE A 451 0.02 -17.83 -0.25
C ILE A 451 -0.68 -19.17 -0.48
N ALA A 452 0.10 -20.26 -0.64
CA ALA A 452 -0.43 -21.61 -0.77
C ALA A 452 -1.23 -22.03 0.46
N LEU A 453 -0.69 -21.82 1.67
CA LEU A 453 -1.39 -22.10 2.93
C LEU A 453 -2.76 -21.40 3.00
N ARG A 454 -2.84 -20.15 2.57
CA ARG A 454 -4.10 -19.38 2.57
C ARG A 454 -5.15 -20.00 1.64
N LYS A 455 -4.73 -20.57 0.53
CA LYS A 455 -5.64 -21.26 -0.41
C LYS A 455 -6.09 -22.63 0.10
N GLU A 456 -5.22 -23.30 0.83
CA GLU A 456 -5.43 -24.68 1.30
C GLU A 456 -6.14 -24.77 2.66
N HIS A 457 -6.01 -23.74 3.51
CA HIS A 457 -6.46 -23.75 4.88
C HIS A 457 -7.56 -22.69 5.16
N PRO A 458 -8.84 -23.11 5.17
CA PRO A 458 -9.97 -22.20 5.43
C PRO A 458 -9.90 -21.44 6.76
N TRP A 459 -9.26 -22.02 7.79
CA TRP A 459 -9.11 -21.37 9.09
C TRP A 459 -8.41 -20.01 9.03
N LEU A 460 -7.57 -19.77 8.00
CA LEU A 460 -6.93 -18.46 7.80
C LEU A 460 -7.95 -17.35 7.55
N VAL A 461 -9.13 -17.72 7.01
CA VAL A 461 -10.25 -16.80 6.82
C VAL A 461 -11.17 -16.77 8.04
N THR A 462 -11.46 -17.93 8.64
CA THR A 462 -12.57 -18.08 9.59
C THR A 462 -12.15 -18.07 11.06
N ALA A 463 -10.96 -18.59 11.41
CA ALA A 463 -10.54 -18.74 12.80
C ALA A 463 -10.43 -17.41 13.56
N ASP A 464 -10.72 -17.43 14.82
CA ASP A 464 -10.59 -16.28 15.71
C ASP A 464 -9.14 -16.03 16.12
N TYR A 465 -8.86 -14.81 16.53
CA TYR A 465 -7.52 -14.40 16.97
C TYR A 465 -7.47 -14.29 18.50
N GLU A 466 -6.39 -14.82 19.09
CA GLU A 466 -6.09 -14.69 20.51
C GLU A 466 -4.61 -14.32 20.71
N LEU A 467 -4.33 -13.22 21.40
CA LEU A 467 -2.98 -12.88 21.80
C LEU A 467 -2.44 -13.88 22.82
N VAL A 468 -1.19 -14.30 22.65
CA VAL A 468 -0.48 -15.17 23.61
C VAL A 468 0.54 -14.33 24.37
N ASP A 469 0.57 -14.52 25.70
CA ASP A 469 1.57 -13.87 26.56
C ASP A 469 2.98 -14.34 26.21
N ALA A 470 3.86 -13.40 25.98
CA ALA A 470 5.25 -13.64 25.58
C ALA A 470 6.14 -12.45 25.93
N ALA A 471 7.47 -12.64 25.88
CA ALA A 471 8.44 -11.58 26.09
C ALA A 471 8.15 -10.34 25.21
N ASP A 472 8.61 -9.17 25.64
CA ASP A 472 8.31 -7.89 24.99
C ASP A 472 8.66 -7.88 23.49
N LYS A 473 9.77 -8.51 23.10
CA LYS A 473 10.22 -8.58 21.70
C LYS A 473 9.65 -9.77 20.92
N VAL A 474 8.82 -10.60 21.56
CA VAL A 474 8.17 -11.77 20.93
C VAL A 474 6.72 -11.47 20.69
N PHE A 475 6.28 -11.61 19.45
CA PHE A 475 4.86 -11.54 19.10
C PHE A 475 4.35 -12.97 18.90
N ALA A 476 3.47 -13.42 19.79
CA ALA A 476 2.82 -14.71 19.68
C ALA A 476 1.30 -14.56 19.73
N TYR A 477 0.60 -15.30 18.85
CA TYR A 477 -0.86 -15.33 18.83
C TYR A 477 -1.36 -16.69 18.35
N LYS A 478 -2.57 -17.00 18.70
CA LYS A 478 -3.30 -18.17 18.20
C LYS A 478 -4.38 -17.76 17.21
N ARG A 479 -4.65 -18.67 16.28
CA ARG A 479 -5.88 -18.70 15.49
C ARG A 479 -6.67 -19.91 15.93
N VAL A 480 -7.90 -19.71 16.38
CA VAL A 480 -8.72 -20.75 17.03
C VAL A 480 -10.01 -20.98 16.25
N GLU A 481 -10.29 -22.23 15.89
CA GLU A 481 -11.52 -22.65 15.23
C GLU A 481 -12.06 -23.94 15.87
N GLY A 482 -13.07 -23.81 16.68
CA GLY A 482 -13.60 -24.93 17.46
C GLY A 482 -12.56 -25.48 18.44
N GLU A 483 -12.22 -26.76 18.29
CA GLU A 483 -11.19 -27.41 19.12
C GLU A 483 -9.77 -27.28 18.53
N GLN A 484 -9.64 -26.76 17.32
CA GLN A 484 -8.35 -26.60 16.66
C GLN A 484 -7.72 -25.25 16.97
N ALA A 485 -6.41 -25.25 17.21
CA ALA A 485 -5.64 -24.04 17.42
C ALA A 485 -4.34 -24.07 16.64
N TYR A 486 -3.99 -22.92 16.06
CA TYR A 486 -2.77 -22.70 15.32
C TYR A 486 -1.99 -21.59 16.02
N LEU A 487 -0.76 -21.89 16.43
CA LEU A 487 0.08 -20.94 17.18
C LEU A 487 1.16 -20.35 16.25
N VAL A 488 1.20 -19.03 16.19
CA VAL A 488 2.25 -18.27 15.51
C VAL A 488 3.15 -17.64 16.56
N VAL A 489 4.47 -17.82 16.41
CA VAL A 489 5.47 -17.23 17.31
C VAL A 489 6.55 -16.56 16.47
N VAL A 490 6.85 -15.30 16.78
CA VAL A 490 7.86 -14.50 16.05
C VAL A 490 8.71 -13.70 17.02
N ASN A 491 10.02 -13.93 16.98
CA ASN A 491 11.00 -13.07 17.64
C ASN A 491 11.31 -11.87 16.73
N LEU A 492 10.85 -10.68 17.13
CA LEU A 492 11.04 -9.42 16.38
C LEU A 492 12.31 -8.69 16.88
N SER A 493 13.39 -9.41 17.07
CA SER A 493 14.67 -8.81 17.49
C SER A 493 15.87 -9.60 16.99
N SER A 494 17.01 -8.94 16.99
CA SER A 494 18.33 -9.54 16.72
C SER A 494 18.97 -10.21 17.94
N GLN A 495 18.19 -10.45 18.99
CA GLN A 495 18.64 -11.10 20.23
C GLN A 495 17.85 -12.37 20.50
N GLU A 496 18.48 -13.31 21.21
CA GLU A 496 17.78 -14.49 21.72
C GLU A 496 16.67 -14.07 22.70
N GLN A 497 15.52 -14.72 22.62
CA GLN A 497 14.36 -14.49 23.47
C GLN A 497 13.85 -15.81 24.07
N ASP A 498 13.10 -15.72 25.16
CA ASP A 498 12.40 -16.88 25.71
C ASP A 498 11.22 -17.29 24.85
N LEU A 499 11.08 -18.59 24.64
CA LEU A 499 9.93 -19.16 23.97
C LEU A 499 8.71 -19.06 24.91
N PRO A 500 7.53 -18.56 24.47
CA PRO A 500 6.31 -18.68 25.24
C PRO A 500 5.93 -20.16 25.45
N LEU A 501 5.03 -20.43 26.39
CA LEU A 501 4.58 -21.79 26.63
C LEU A 501 3.93 -22.40 25.37
N VAL A 502 4.52 -23.46 24.88
CA VAL A 502 4.05 -24.23 23.71
C VAL A 502 3.92 -25.68 24.10
N ASN A 503 2.71 -26.22 24.04
CA ASN A 503 2.42 -27.61 24.35
C ASN A 503 1.64 -28.28 23.22
N GLY A 504 1.91 -29.56 23.00
CA GLY A 504 1.10 -30.38 22.10
C GLY A 504 1.22 -29.97 20.63
N VAL A 505 2.46 -29.79 20.14
CA VAL A 505 2.66 -29.54 18.69
C VAL A 505 2.35 -30.79 17.89
N GLU A 506 1.37 -30.68 17.01
CA GLU A 506 0.96 -31.76 16.12
C GLU A 506 1.67 -31.67 14.75
N GLU A 507 1.77 -30.46 14.20
CA GLU A 507 2.31 -30.22 12.86
C GLU A 507 2.96 -28.84 12.77
N VAL A 508 4.07 -28.76 12.03
CA VAL A 508 4.71 -27.48 11.66
C VAL A 508 4.19 -27.08 10.28
N LEU A 509 3.46 -25.96 10.19
CA LEU A 509 2.89 -25.47 8.93
C LEU A 509 3.88 -24.64 8.13
N ILE A 510 4.61 -23.76 8.79
CA ILE A 510 5.66 -22.94 8.18
C ILE A 510 6.66 -22.48 9.26
N ALA A 511 7.92 -22.38 8.89
CA ALA A 511 8.98 -21.89 9.79
C ALA A 511 10.17 -21.35 9.00
N ASN A 512 10.92 -20.42 9.60
CA ASN A 512 12.23 -20.01 9.14
C ASN A 512 13.37 -20.57 10.02
N THR A 513 13.05 -21.52 10.88
CA THR A 513 13.94 -22.14 11.87
C THR A 513 13.59 -23.63 12.04
N LYS A 514 14.44 -24.36 12.77
CA LYS A 514 14.16 -25.76 13.16
C LYS A 514 13.33 -25.77 14.45
N VAL A 515 12.03 -25.93 14.31
CA VAL A 515 11.07 -25.82 15.43
C VAL A 515 11.36 -26.80 16.55
N GLU A 516 11.79 -28.04 16.25
CA GLU A 516 12.13 -29.05 17.27
C GLU A 516 13.24 -28.55 18.18
N GLN A 517 14.29 -27.91 17.64
CA GLN A 517 15.40 -27.34 18.42
C GLN A 517 14.94 -26.17 19.29
N VAL A 518 14.03 -25.34 18.79
CA VAL A 518 13.42 -24.25 19.55
C VAL A 518 12.63 -24.79 20.72
N LEU A 519 11.81 -25.83 20.51
CA LEU A 519 11.01 -26.47 21.57
C LEU A 519 11.88 -27.14 22.63
N GLU A 520 12.98 -27.80 22.23
CA GLU A 520 13.93 -28.45 23.13
C GLU A 520 14.70 -27.44 24.00
N SER A 521 15.15 -26.33 23.40
CA SER A 521 15.94 -25.32 24.10
C SER A 521 15.12 -24.35 24.95
N GLY A 522 13.83 -24.17 24.59
CA GLY A 522 12.98 -23.13 25.16
C GLY A 522 13.41 -21.71 24.78
N LYS A 523 14.21 -21.57 23.70
CA LYS A 523 14.77 -20.30 23.24
C LYS A 523 14.48 -20.06 21.77
N LEU A 524 14.21 -18.81 21.43
CA LEU A 524 14.09 -18.27 20.08
C LEU A 524 15.38 -17.55 19.71
N ALA A 525 16.08 -18.04 18.70
CA ALA A 525 17.21 -17.31 18.12
C ALA A 525 16.73 -16.00 17.45
N PRO A 526 17.66 -15.07 17.11
CA PRO A 526 17.29 -13.84 16.40
C PRO A 526 16.38 -14.12 15.20
N TRP A 527 15.25 -13.42 15.15
CA TRP A 527 14.27 -13.48 14.06
C TRP A 527 13.67 -14.87 13.78
N ASP A 528 13.69 -15.78 14.76
CA ASP A 528 12.95 -17.04 14.64
C ASP A 528 11.45 -16.79 14.51
N ALA A 529 10.84 -17.48 13.56
CA ALA A 529 9.40 -17.41 13.31
C ALA A 529 8.85 -18.74 12.83
N PHE A 530 7.68 -19.13 13.35
CA PHE A 530 7.00 -20.34 12.92
C PHE A 530 5.50 -20.30 13.20
N CYS A 531 4.77 -21.17 12.50
CA CYS A 531 3.38 -21.51 12.79
C CYS A 531 3.26 -23.02 12.95
N VAL A 532 2.60 -23.43 14.03
CA VAL A 532 2.33 -24.83 14.34
C VAL A 532 0.86 -25.06 14.63
N LYS A 533 0.35 -26.24 14.23
CA LYS A 533 -0.93 -26.74 14.69
C LYS A 533 -0.73 -27.38 16.07
N LEU A 534 -1.59 -27.03 17.01
CA LEU A 534 -1.62 -27.61 18.35
C LEU A 534 -2.56 -28.82 18.41
N ALA A 535 -2.25 -29.81 19.28
CA ALA A 535 -3.06 -30.99 19.51
C ALA A 535 -4.37 -30.68 20.25
#